data_df7ab7faf762533abbb1369d858c0cf4
#
_entry.id   df7ab7faf762533abbb1369d858c0cf4
#
_cell.length_a   1.000
_cell.length_b   1.000
_cell.length_c   1.000
_cell.angle_alpha   90.00
_cell.angle_beta   90.00
_cell.angle_gamma   90.00
#
_symmetry.space_group_name_H-M   'P 1'
#
loop_
_entity.id
_entity.type
_entity.pdbx_description
1 polymer ?
#
loop_
_entity_poly.entity_id
_entity_poly.type
_entity_poly.pdbx_seq_one_letter_code
_entity_poly.pdbx_strand_id
1 'polypeptide(L)'
;MEIVIEWRSLSDRKVIDPASHLSEWIENNPGCKIYIGCDSSNLGPSTTFATVIVLHKENKGGHVIYNRISESRIKSRYERLWREVELSVSAAHLLASWGFGKPDYIDIDLNPDPKYQSNTLLSSAVGMVESMGIKPRWKSKSPWAISVADSICR
;
A
#
# COMPACT_ATOMS: atom_id res chain seq x y z
N MET A 1 -6.04 -1.73 23.54
CA MET A 1 -5.36 -0.48 23.14
C MET A 1 -5.59 -0.24 21.64
N GLU A 2 -6.22 0.85 21.31
CA GLU A 2 -6.43 1.19 19.90
C GLU A 2 -5.12 1.74 19.31
N ILE A 3 -4.71 1.16 18.17
CA ILE A 3 -3.60 1.70 17.40
C ILE A 3 -4.16 2.78 16.51
N VAL A 4 -3.81 4.03 16.79
CA VAL A 4 -4.21 5.15 15.94
C VAL A 4 -3.24 5.23 14.76
N ILE A 5 -3.75 5.02 13.54
CA ILE A 5 -2.97 5.15 12.33
C ILE A 5 -2.98 6.61 11.90
N GLU A 6 -1.80 7.22 11.83
CA GLU A 6 -1.63 8.59 11.39
C GLU A 6 -1.26 8.62 9.91
N TRP A 7 -2.14 9.23 9.11
CA TRP A 7 -1.88 9.42 7.68
C TRP A 7 -1.21 10.78 7.43
N ARG A 8 -0.33 10.82 6.46
CA ARG A 8 0.42 12.01 6.05
C ARG A 8 0.40 12.17 4.55
N SER A 9 0.52 13.41 4.07
CA SER A 9 0.73 13.71 2.66
C SER A 9 2.22 13.62 2.32
N LEU A 10 2.59 13.65 1.03
CA LEU A 10 4.00 13.63 0.61
C LEU A 10 4.78 14.83 1.11
N SER A 11 4.12 15.94 1.44
CA SER A 11 4.77 17.08 2.08
C SER A 11 4.99 16.88 3.59
N ASP A 12 4.75 15.66 4.07
CA ASP A 12 4.87 15.25 5.48
C ASP A 12 3.92 15.98 6.42
N ARG A 13 2.80 16.45 5.89
CA ARG A 13 1.72 17.07 6.68
C ARG A 13 0.72 16.03 7.12
N LYS A 14 0.33 16.12 8.38
CA LYS A 14 -0.69 15.23 8.93
C LYS A 14 -2.03 15.43 8.23
N VAL A 15 -2.63 14.33 7.80
CA VAL A 15 -3.97 14.30 7.22
C VAL A 15 -4.95 13.93 8.33
N ILE A 16 -5.66 14.94 8.86
CA ILE A 16 -6.52 14.77 10.05
C ILE A 16 -7.74 13.94 9.72
N ASP A 17 -8.38 14.20 8.58
CA ASP A 17 -9.54 13.46 8.09
C ASP A 17 -9.25 12.87 6.71
N PRO A 18 -8.72 11.64 6.66
CA PRO A 18 -8.39 11.02 5.38
C PRO A 18 -9.57 10.90 4.41
N ALA A 19 -10.75 10.59 4.91
CA ALA A 19 -11.94 10.46 4.07
C ALA A 19 -12.28 11.76 3.35
N SER A 20 -12.32 12.86 4.07
CA SER A 20 -12.59 14.18 3.48
C SER A 20 -11.47 14.61 2.55
N HIS A 21 -10.23 14.35 2.94
CA HIS A 21 -9.05 14.71 2.14
C HIS A 21 -9.05 14.00 0.78
N LEU A 22 -9.32 12.71 0.76
CA LEU A 22 -9.39 11.93 -0.48
C LEU A 22 -10.61 12.33 -1.30
N SER A 23 -11.76 12.56 -0.65
CA SER A 23 -13.00 12.98 -1.30
C SER A 23 -12.81 14.25 -2.11
N GLU A 24 -12.15 15.23 -1.54
CA GLU A 24 -11.88 16.52 -2.19
C GLU A 24 -11.07 16.30 -3.48
N TRP A 25 -10.02 15.51 -3.42
CA TRP A 25 -9.19 15.25 -4.59
C TRP A 25 -9.95 14.47 -5.66
N ILE A 26 -10.72 13.45 -5.26
CA ILE A 26 -11.51 12.60 -6.17
C ILE A 26 -12.59 13.42 -6.88
N GLU A 27 -13.26 14.31 -6.15
CA GLU A 27 -14.28 15.20 -6.74
C GLU A 27 -13.69 16.12 -7.81
N ASN A 28 -12.46 16.58 -7.60
CA ASN A 28 -11.76 17.42 -8.56
C ASN A 28 -11.14 16.62 -9.71
N ASN A 29 -11.07 15.30 -9.59
CA ASN A 29 -10.45 14.42 -10.58
C ASN A 29 -11.32 13.19 -10.81
N PRO A 30 -12.53 13.36 -11.36
CA PRO A 30 -13.45 12.24 -11.55
C PRO A 30 -12.85 11.18 -12.50
N GLY A 31 -13.08 9.91 -12.15
CA GLY A 31 -12.52 8.78 -12.91
C GLY A 31 -11.07 8.44 -12.55
N CYS A 32 -10.52 9.03 -11.48
CA CYS A 32 -9.18 8.67 -11.04
C CYS A 32 -9.15 7.21 -10.57
N LYS A 33 -7.94 6.62 -10.63
CA LYS A 33 -7.68 5.28 -10.15
C LYS A 33 -7.09 5.33 -8.74
N ILE A 34 -7.35 4.29 -7.96
CA ILE A 34 -6.85 4.18 -6.60
C ILE A 34 -5.97 2.93 -6.49
N TYR A 35 -4.74 3.12 -6.04
CA TYR A 35 -3.77 2.05 -5.85
C TYR A 35 -3.31 2.02 -4.41
N ILE A 36 -3.10 0.83 -3.86
CA ILE A 36 -2.55 0.65 -2.52
C ILE A 36 -1.31 -0.20 -2.63
N GLY A 37 -0.30 0.14 -1.85
CA GLY A 37 0.92 -0.66 -1.74
C GLY A 37 1.57 -0.48 -0.39
N CYS A 38 2.42 -1.42 -0.05
CA CYS A 38 3.22 -1.37 1.17
C CYS A 38 4.61 -1.91 0.88
N ASP A 39 5.62 -1.23 1.40
CA ASP A 39 6.98 -1.70 1.35
C ASP A 39 7.61 -1.54 2.73
N SER A 40 8.69 -2.26 2.96
CA SER A 40 9.36 -2.24 4.26
C SER A 40 10.86 -2.16 4.14
N SER A 41 11.50 -1.66 5.20
CA SER A 41 12.94 -1.70 5.34
C SER A 41 13.32 -2.04 6.77
N ASN A 42 14.42 -2.77 6.93
CA ASN A 42 14.99 -3.07 8.23
C ASN A 42 16.01 -2.01 8.60
N LEU A 43 15.84 -1.42 9.77
CA LEU A 43 16.72 -0.39 10.32
C LEU A 43 16.98 -0.71 11.78
N GLY A 44 18.21 -1.16 12.10
CA GLY A 44 18.58 -1.51 13.47
C GLY A 44 17.63 -2.55 14.06
N PRO A 45 17.05 -2.30 15.25
CA PRO A 45 16.16 -3.27 15.90
C PRO A 45 14.74 -3.29 15.35
N SER A 46 14.46 -2.53 14.31
CA SER A 46 13.08 -2.34 13.82
C SER A 46 12.93 -2.66 12.35
N THR A 47 11.71 -3.03 11.98
CA THR A 47 11.24 -3.04 10.59
C THR A 47 10.23 -1.90 10.46
N THR A 48 10.46 -1.03 9.50
CA THR A 48 9.54 0.07 9.18
C THR A 48 8.73 -0.30 7.95
N PHE A 49 7.42 -0.18 8.06
CA PHE A 49 6.48 -0.41 6.95
C PHE A 49 5.87 0.92 6.55
N ALA A 50 5.88 1.21 5.25
CA ALA A 50 5.19 2.34 4.68
C ALA A 50 4.03 1.83 3.83
N THR A 51 2.82 2.20 4.20
CA THR A 51 1.62 1.87 3.43
C THR A 51 1.13 3.14 2.74
N VAL A 52 0.89 3.07 1.45
CA VAL A 52 0.48 4.22 0.64
C VAL A 52 -0.86 3.98 -0.02
N ILE A 53 -1.64 5.05 -0.12
CA ILE A 53 -2.81 5.12 -0.99
C ILE A 53 -2.49 6.15 -2.05
N VAL A 54 -2.48 5.72 -3.31
CA VAL A 54 -2.16 6.57 -4.46
C VAL A 54 -3.44 6.81 -5.25
N LEU A 55 -3.76 8.08 -5.47
CA LEU A 55 -4.82 8.48 -6.38
C LEU A 55 -4.16 8.96 -7.66
N HIS A 56 -4.60 8.48 -8.80
CA HIS A 56 -3.99 8.81 -10.09
C HIS A 56 -5.06 9.12 -11.12
N LYS A 57 -4.92 10.26 -11.77
CA LYS A 57 -5.74 10.65 -12.91
C LYS A 57 -4.82 10.80 -14.11
N GLU A 58 -5.09 10.01 -15.15
CA GLU A 58 -4.29 10.05 -16.38
C GLU A 58 -4.21 11.49 -16.92
N ASN A 59 -2.99 11.93 -17.23
CA ASN A 59 -2.67 13.27 -17.72
C ASN A 59 -2.95 14.43 -16.73
N LYS A 60 -3.33 14.12 -15.48
CA LYS A 60 -3.63 15.13 -14.45
C LYS A 60 -2.76 14.99 -13.21
N GLY A 61 -1.91 13.97 -13.17
CA GLY A 61 -1.04 13.72 -12.04
C GLY A 61 -1.66 12.83 -10.98
N GLY A 62 -1.11 12.87 -9.80
CA GLY A 62 -1.51 12.00 -8.70
C GLY A 62 -1.43 12.67 -7.36
N HIS A 63 -1.99 11.99 -6.37
CA HIS A 63 -1.95 12.40 -4.98
C HIS A 63 -1.70 11.17 -4.12
N VAL A 64 -0.95 11.36 -3.04
CA VAL A 64 -0.55 10.25 -2.16
C VAL A 64 -0.79 10.63 -0.71
N ILE A 65 -1.39 9.70 0.03
CA ILE A 65 -1.30 9.72 1.48
C ILE A 65 -0.61 8.44 1.94
N TYR A 66 0.10 8.51 3.05
CA TYR A 66 0.84 7.36 3.56
C TYR A 66 0.81 7.31 5.08
N ASN A 67 1.06 6.13 5.62
CA ASN A 67 1.41 5.98 7.02
C ASN A 67 2.72 5.18 7.13
N ARG A 68 3.42 5.35 8.24
CA ARG A 68 4.59 4.55 8.61
C ARG A 68 4.34 3.95 9.98
N ILE A 69 4.59 2.65 10.09
CA ILE A 69 4.59 1.97 11.37
C ILE A 69 5.91 1.23 11.54
N SER A 70 6.38 1.12 12.77
CA SER A 70 7.59 0.36 13.09
C SER A 70 7.23 -0.77 14.03
N GLU A 71 7.77 -1.94 13.73
CA GLU A 71 7.59 -3.15 14.52
C GLU A 71 8.98 -3.71 14.86
N SER A 72 9.04 -4.67 15.78
CA SER A 72 10.29 -5.39 16.06
C SER A 72 10.81 -6.01 14.77
N ARG A 73 12.13 -5.98 14.60
CA ARG A 73 12.79 -6.44 13.36
C ARG A 73 12.33 -7.83 12.94
N ILE A 74 11.82 -7.93 11.73
CA ILE A 74 11.44 -9.17 11.09
C ILE A 74 12.59 -9.60 10.18
N LYS A 75 13.28 -10.67 10.57
CA LYS A 75 14.46 -11.17 9.83
C LYS A 75 14.08 -11.92 8.56
N SER A 76 12.99 -12.69 8.63
CA SER A 76 12.54 -13.48 7.49
C SER A 76 11.95 -12.57 6.43
N ARG A 77 12.53 -12.60 5.22
CA ARG A 77 11.98 -11.86 4.09
C ARG A 77 10.58 -12.34 3.75
N TYR A 78 10.31 -13.63 3.87
CA TYR A 78 8.99 -14.22 3.64
C TYR A 78 7.94 -13.61 4.57
N GLU A 79 8.21 -13.58 5.89
CA GLU A 79 7.31 -13.01 6.87
C GLU A 79 7.11 -11.51 6.66
N ARG A 80 8.18 -10.80 6.31
CA ARG A 80 8.12 -9.36 6.05
C ARG A 80 7.23 -9.04 4.83
N LEU A 81 7.39 -9.80 3.75
CA LEU A 81 6.56 -9.63 2.55
C LEU A 81 5.10 -9.93 2.83
N TRP A 82 4.83 -10.99 3.61
CA TRP A 82 3.46 -11.32 3.98
C TRP A 82 2.83 -10.21 4.82
N ARG A 83 3.61 -9.63 5.74
CA ARG A 83 3.15 -8.50 6.55
C ARG A 83 2.83 -7.27 5.68
N GLU A 84 3.62 -7.01 4.65
CA GLU A 84 3.34 -5.94 3.69
C GLU A 84 1.98 -6.15 3.02
N VAL A 85 1.68 -7.37 2.60
CA VAL A 85 0.38 -7.69 1.98
C VAL A 85 -0.77 -7.49 2.96
N GLU A 86 -0.61 -7.94 4.20
CA GLU A 86 -1.61 -7.76 5.24
C GLU A 86 -1.92 -6.28 5.50
N LEU A 87 -0.89 -5.44 5.53
CA LEU A 87 -1.05 -4.01 5.75
C LEU A 87 -1.74 -3.34 4.55
N SER A 88 -1.44 -3.76 3.33
CA SER A 88 -2.14 -3.28 2.13
C SER A 88 -3.61 -3.66 2.16
N VAL A 89 -3.94 -4.88 2.57
CA VAL A 89 -5.32 -5.34 2.71
C VAL A 89 -6.05 -4.54 3.78
N SER A 90 -5.39 -4.27 4.91
CA SER A 90 -5.96 -3.43 5.97
C SER A 90 -6.29 -2.03 5.47
N ALA A 91 -5.41 -1.44 4.64
CA ALA A 91 -5.66 -0.14 4.03
C ALA A 91 -6.86 -0.18 3.08
N ALA A 92 -7.03 -1.29 2.34
CA ALA A 92 -8.20 -1.47 1.47
C ALA A 92 -9.50 -1.52 2.27
N HIS A 93 -9.49 -2.16 3.44
CA HIS A 93 -10.64 -2.17 4.34
C HIS A 93 -10.96 -0.77 4.87
N LEU A 94 -9.93 0.02 5.22
CA LEU A 94 -10.12 1.41 5.63
C LEU A 94 -10.74 2.23 4.50
N LEU A 95 -10.22 2.09 3.30
CA LEU A 95 -10.73 2.80 2.12
C LEU A 95 -12.22 2.52 1.92
N ALA A 96 -12.63 1.27 2.05
CA ALA A 96 -14.02 0.86 1.96
C ALA A 96 -14.85 1.48 3.10
N SER A 97 -14.31 1.52 4.32
CA SER A 97 -14.99 2.12 5.48
C SER A 97 -15.19 3.62 5.33
N TRP A 98 -14.34 4.29 4.53
CA TRP A 98 -14.48 5.71 4.23
C TRP A 98 -15.48 5.98 3.10
N GLY A 99 -16.05 4.93 2.49
CA GLY A 99 -17.07 5.06 1.46
C GLY A 99 -16.56 5.01 0.03
N PHE A 100 -15.27 4.72 -0.20
CA PHE A 100 -14.70 4.73 -1.56
C PHE A 100 -14.77 3.38 -2.27
N GLY A 101 -15.25 2.34 -1.58
CA GLY A 101 -15.31 1.01 -2.15
C GLY A 101 -13.91 0.36 -2.21
N LYS A 102 -13.66 -0.40 -3.25
CA LYS A 102 -12.41 -1.13 -3.42
C LYS A 102 -11.41 -0.32 -4.23
N PRO A 103 -10.10 -0.42 -3.94
CA PRO A 103 -9.09 0.16 -4.82
C PRO A 103 -9.10 -0.57 -6.17
N ASP A 104 -8.59 0.09 -7.20
CA ASP A 104 -8.44 -0.53 -8.51
C ASP A 104 -7.36 -1.62 -8.49
N TYR A 105 -6.28 -1.38 -7.74
CA TYR A 105 -5.19 -2.34 -7.61
C TYR A 105 -4.59 -2.31 -6.21
N ILE A 106 -4.15 -3.49 -5.77
CA ILE A 106 -3.17 -3.61 -4.68
C ILE A 106 -1.86 -4.05 -5.32
N ASP A 107 -0.82 -3.26 -5.12
CA ASP A 107 0.51 -3.55 -5.63
C ASP A 107 1.27 -4.41 -4.63
N ILE A 108 1.93 -5.45 -5.13
CA ILE A 108 2.66 -6.42 -4.31
C ILE A 108 4.11 -6.45 -4.79
N ASP A 109 5.06 -6.25 -3.87
CA ASP A 109 6.49 -6.27 -4.19
C ASP A 109 7.02 -7.70 -4.19
N LEU A 110 6.49 -8.54 -5.08
CA LEU A 110 6.92 -9.91 -5.24
C LEU A 110 7.46 -10.13 -6.65
N ASN A 111 8.59 -10.84 -6.73
CA ASN A 111 9.18 -11.19 -7.99
C ASN A 111 8.67 -12.58 -8.42
N PRO A 112 8.06 -12.72 -9.62
CA PRO A 112 7.55 -14.02 -10.08
C PRO A 112 8.64 -15.00 -10.51
N ASP A 113 9.91 -14.58 -10.61
CA ASP A 113 11.01 -15.46 -11.01
C ASP A 113 11.22 -16.56 -9.96
N PRO A 114 11.18 -17.86 -10.36
CA PRO A 114 11.30 -18.98 -9.40
C PRO A 114 12.58 -19.00 -8.59
N LYS A 115 13.64 -18.33 -9.02
CA LYS A 115 14.91 -18.28 -8.26
C LYS A 115 14.82 -17.44 -6.99
N TYR A 116 13.78 -16.60 -6.84
CA TYR A 116 13.60 -15.79 -5.65
C TYR A 116 12.69 -16.50 -4.64
N GLN A 117 13.05 -16.45 -3.37
CA GLN A 117 12.27 -17.08 -2.30
C GLN A 117 10.84 -16.55 -2.22
N SER A 118 10.63 -15.29 -2.58
CA SER A 118 9.30 -14.67 -2.56
C SER A 118 8.32 -15.30 -3.57
N ASN A 119 8.82 -16.07 -4.54
CA ASN A 119 7.96 -16.70 -5.53
C ASN A 119 6.95 -17.67 -4.92
N THR A 120 7.31 -18.39 -3.85
CA THR A 120 6.40 -19.32 -3.19
C THR A 120 5.23 -18.61 -2.50
N LEU A 121 5.41 -17.35 -2.15
CA LEU A 121 4.38 -16.54 -1.51
C LEU A 121 3.45 -15.88 -2.54
N LEU A 122 3.91 -15.68 -3.77
CA LEU A 122 3.20 -14.93 -4.78
C LEU A 122 1.78 -15.44 -5.02
N SER A 123 1.61 -16.74 -5.23
CA SER A 123 0.28 -17.30 -5.52
C SER A 123 -0.68 -17.12 -4.34
N SER A 124 -0.19 -17.27 -3.12
CA SER A 124 -1.02 -17.06 -1.91
C SER A 124 -1.42 -15.60 -1.75
N ALA A 125 -0.49 -14.67 -1.98
CA ALA A 125 -0.76 -13.24 -1.89
C ALA A 125 -1.74 -12.79 -2.98
N VAL A 126 -1.53 -13.23 -4.20
CA VAL A 126 -2.41 -12.95 -5.34
C VAL A 126 -3.81 -13.48 -5.05
N GLY A 127 -3.91 -14.73 -4.60
CA GLY A 127 -5.20 -15.35 -4.25
C GLY A 127 -5.94 -14.61 -3.15
N MET A 128 -5.22 -14.15 -2.13
CA MET A 128 -5.81 -13.37 -1.05
C MET A 128 -6.41 -12.05 -1.56
N VAL A 129 -5.68 -11.32 -2.37
CA VAL A 129 -6.14 -10.05 -2.93
C VAL A 129 -7.33 -10.29 -3.89
N GLU A 130 -7.23 -11.27 -4.76
CA GLU A 130 -8.30 -11.60 -5.70
C GLU A 130 -9.58 -12.04 -4.99
N SER A 131 -9.45 -12.76 -3.87
CA SER A 131 -10.62 -13.21 -3.10
C SER A 131 -11.44 -12.05 -2.54
N MET A 132 -10.84 -10.88 -2.42
CA MET A 132 -11.51 -9.65 -2.00
C MET A 132 -12.15 -8.89 -3.16
N GLY A 133 -12.02 -9.39 -4.38
CA GLY A 133 -12.51 -8.71 -5.57
C GLY A 133 -11.62 -7.55 -6.01
N ILE A 134 -10.36 -7.56 -5.62
CA ILE A 134 -9.38 -6.52 -5.96
C ILE A 134 -8.34 -7.13 -6.89
N LYS A 135 -7.86 -6.34 -7.85
CA LYS A 135 -6.83 -6.80 -8.80
C LYS A 135 -5.44 -6.61 -8.20
N PRO A 136 -4.63 -7.66 -8.08
CA PRO A 136 -3.24 -7.50 -7.68
C PRO A 136 -2.36 -7.09 -8.86
N ARG A 137 -1.32 -6.29 -8.59
CA ARG A 137 -0.23 -6.05 -9.53
C ARG A 137 1.08 -6.35 -8.83
N TRP A 138 2.06 -6.84 -9.59
CA TRP A 138 3.40 -7.13 -9.07
C TRP A 138 4.47 -6.60 -10.03
N LYS A 139 5.71 -6.72 -9.64
CA LYS A 139 6.85 -6.00 -10.22
C LYS A 139 6.91 -5.93 -11.76
N SER A 140 6.48 -6.96 -12.46
CA SER A 140 6.48 -6.97 -13.93
C SER A 140 5.40 -6.10 -14.56
N LYS A 141 4.50 -5.51 -13.76
CA LYS A 141 3.35 -4.72 -14.22
C LYS A 141 3.36 -3.27 -13.72
N SER A 142 4.53 -2.71 -13.45
CA SER A 142 4.71 -1.31 -13.02
C SER A 142 3.94 -0.92 -11.76
N PRO A 143 4.28 -1.50 -10.60
CA PRO A 143 3.57 -1.20 -9.35
C PRO A 143 3.97 0.17 -8.78
N TRP A 144 3.24 1.21 -9.15
CA TRP A 144 3.54 2.58 -8.71
C TRP A 144 3.49 2.77 -7.21
N ALA A 145 2.50 2.15 -6.55
CA ALA A 145 2.36 2.30 -5.11
C ALA A 145 3.58 1.73 -4.37
N ILE A 146 4.14 0.63 -4.87
CA ILE A 146 5.34 0.04 -4.27
C ILE A 146 6.54 0.98 -4.40
N SER A 147 6.72 1.64 -5.55
CA SER A 147 7.82 2.58 -5.75
C SER A 147 7.72 3.77 -4.80
N VAL A 148 6.52 4.28 -4.59
CA VAL A 148 6.28 5.37 -3.63
C VAL A 148 6.54 4.89 -2.20
N ALA A 149 6.02 3.72 -1.84
CA ALA A 149 6.22 3.14 -0.51
C ALA A 149 7.69 2.91 -0.20
N ASP A 150 8.47 2.41 -1.18
CA ASP A 150 9.91 2.20 -1.03
C ASP A 150 10.63 3.50 -0.67
N SER A 151 10.28 4.60 -1.33
CA SER A 151 10.91 5.90 -1.03
C SER A 151 10.55 6.43 0.36
N ILE A 152 9.38 6.08 0.90
CA ILE A 152 8.91 6.54 2.20
C ILE A 152 9.49 5.73 3.35
N CYS A 153 9.64 4.41 3.19
CA CYS A 153 10.09 3.53 4.28
C CYS A 153 11.60 3.58 4.53
N ARG A 154 12.36 4.21 3.64
CA ARG A 154 13.83 4.34 3.76
C ARG A 154 14.24 5.45 4.70
#